data_5796b83b56696c822b09cd02043fae71
#
_entry.id   5796b83b56696c822b09cd02043fae71
#
_cell.length_a   1.000
_cell.length_b   1.000
_cell.length_c   1.000
_cell.angle_alpha   90.00
_cell.angle_beta   90.00
_cell.angle_gamma   90.00
#
_symmetry.space_group_name_H-M   'P 1'
#
loop_
_entity.id
_entity.type
_entity.pdbx_description
1 polymer ?
#
loop_
_entity_poly.entity_id
_entity_poly.type
_entity_poly.pdbx_seq_one_letter_code
_entity_poly.pdbx_strand_id
1 'polypeptide(L)'
;DETGPWPGRVVPLQVGVLQFPIPSAKRLWKLGRTLRKAIESYPEDLNVAVMATGGLSHQVHGERAGFLNEAWDAEFLDLLEKAPQALVNMRIAEYAAKGGLEGAEVIMWLIMRGALSDNVRLVHKQTYAPSVTNIATLVFDDLGGEPDQAAVEAYRRHIGHELEGASALPGTYPLTHARSHANLRINTFLHDLVKPEHRARFVDDF
;
A
#
# COMPACT_ATOMS: atom_id res chain seq x y z
N ASP A 1 -21.30 -3.33 16.55
CA ASP A 1 -22.52 -3.32 15.72
C ASP A 1 -22.06 -3.25 14.25
N GLU A 2 -22.11 -4.41 13.56
CA GLU A 2 -21.59 -4.57 12.19
C GLU A 2 -22.56 -4.06 11.10
N THR A 3 -23.63 -3.40 11.47
CA THR A 3 -24.71 -3.00 10.57
C THR A 3 -24.60 -1.56 10.06
N GLY A 4 -23.59 -0.80 10.51
CA GLY A 4 -23.35 0.55 10.06
C GLY A 4 -22.42 0.64 8.83
N PRO A 5 -22.47 1.73 8.05
CA PRO A 5 -21.48 1.97 7.01
C PRO A 5 -20.08 2.05 7.60
N TRP A 6 -19.07 1.61 6.85
CA TRP A 6 -17.67 1.72 7.26
C TRP A 6 -17.35 3.18 7.63
N PRO A 7 -16.83 3.44 8.84
CA PRO A 7 -16.71 4.81 9.36
C PRO A 7 -15.57 5.62 8.73
N GLY A 8 -14.66 4.95 8.01
CA GLY A 8 -13.47 5.57 7.44
C GLY A 8 -13.50 5.64 5.91
N ARG A 9 -12.74 6.57 5.36
CA ARG A 9 -12.43 6.61 3.93
C ARG A 9 -11.23 5.73 3.66
N VAL A 10 -11.24 4.94 2.58
CA VAL A 10 -10.14 4.06 2.18
C VAL A 10 -9.58 4.52 0.84
N VAL A 11 -8.26 4.67 0.77
CA VAL A 11 -7.52 4.92 -0.46
C VAL A 11 -6.66 3.69 -0.75
N PRO A 12 -7.09 2.78 -1.64
CA PRO A 12 -6.31 1.60 -1.97
C PRO A 12 -5.11 1.97 -2.84
N LEU A 13 -3.93 1.47 -2.47
CA LEU A 13 -2.71 1.57 -3.25
C LEU A 13 -2.27 0.16 -3.66
N GLN A 14 -2.52 -0.19 -4.93
CA GLN A 14 -2.10 -1.47 -5.47
C GLN A 14 -0.66 -1.39 -5.99
N VAL A 15 0.17 -2.35 -5.55
CA VAL A 15 1.58 -2.43 -5.94
C VAL A 15 1.88 -3.83 -6.48
N GLY A 16 2.35 -3.92 -7.72
CA GLY A 16 2.77 -5.19 -8.34
C GLY A 16 4.14 -5.62 -7.80
N VAL A 17 4.17 -6.70 -7.03
CA VAL A 17 5.41 -7.20 -6.39
C VAL A 17 5.72 -8.66 -6.74
N LEU A 18 4.82 -9.33 -7.47
CA LEU A 18 5.01 -10.74 -7.90
C LEU A 18 5.18 -10.88 -9.41
N GLN A 19 5.05 -9.80 -10.17
CA GLN A 19 5.25 -9.78 -11.62
C GLN A 19 6.33 -8.78 -12.01
N PHE A 20 7.18 -9.16 -12.94
CA PHE A 20 8.23 -8.28 -13.46
C PHE A 20 7.64 -7.12 -14.30
N PRO A 21 8.22 -5.91 -14.19
CA PRO A 21 9.35 -5.55 -13.34
C PRO A 21 8.95 -5.33 -11.86
N ILE A 22 9.61 -6.05 -10.95
CA ILE A 22 9.38 -5.89 -9.50
C ILE A 22 10.10 -4.62 -9.02
N PRO A 23 9.44 -3.73 -8.27
CA PRO A 23 10.08 -2.57 -7.69
C PRO A 23 11.09 -2.97 -6.62
N SER A 24 12.21 -2.26 -6.52
CA SER A 24 13.18 -2.52 -5.44
C SER A 24 12.65 -2.08 -4.07
N ALA A 25 13.14 -2.70 -3.00
CA ALA A 25 12.85 -2.31 -1.62
C ALA A 25 13.10 -0.80 -1.38
N LYS A 26 14.21 -0.27 -1.93
CA LYS A 26 14.53 1.17 -1.88
C LYS A 26 13.48 2.05 -2.57
N ARG A 27 12.89 1.58 -3.68
CA ARG A 27 11.83 2.34 -4.38
C ARG A 27 10.55 2.37 -3.55
N LEU A 28 10.19 1.25 -2.93
CA LEU A 28 9.00 1.17 -2.08
C LEU A 28 9.14 2.01 -0.82
N TRP A 29 10.32 2.00 -0.20
CA TRP A 29 10.63 2.92 0.91
C TRP A 29 10.47 4.39 0.51
N LYS A 30 11.02 4.78 -0.66
CA LYS A 30 10.86 6.15 -1.18
C LYS A 30 9.40 6.51 -1.44
N LEU A 31 8.60 5.56 -1.93
CA LEU A 31 7.16 5.76 -2.10
C LEU A 31 6.49 6.03 -0.75
N GLY A 32 6.83 5.27 0.29
CA GLY A 32 6.36 5.52 1.65
C GLY A 32 6.72 6.92 2.16
N ARG A 33 7.98 7.34 1.98
CA ARG A 33 8.42 8.71 2.34
C ARG A 33 7.67 9.80 1.56
N THR A 34 7.31 9.54 0.31
CA THR A 34 6.48 10.46 -0.48
C THR A 34 5.03 10.48 0.02
N LEU A 35 4.50 9.31 0.38
CA LEU A 35 3.17 9.21 0.98
C LEU A 35 3.09 10.00 2.29
N ARG A 36 4.12 9.92 3.15
CA ARG A 36 4.22 10.75 4.37
C ARG A 36 4.10 12.25 4.02
N LYS A 37 4.88 12.74 3.06
CA LYS A 37 4.81 14.15 2.63
C LYS A 37 3.42 14.54 2.14
N ALA A 38 2.76 13.65 1.41
CA ALA A 38 1.40 13.89 0.92
C ALA A 38 0.41 13.98 2.08
N ILE A 39 0.52 13.11 3.09
CA ILE A 39 -0.32 13.13 4.29
C ILE A 39 -0.08 14.43 5.08
N GLU A 40 1.17 14.75 5.38
CA GLU A 40 1.56 15.97 6.14
C GLU A 40 1.16 17.27 5.42
N SER A 41 1.11 17.25 4.08
CA SER A 41 0.72 18.41 3.28
C SER A 41 -0.79 18.50 3.02
N TYR A 42 -1.57 17.51 3.43
CA TYR A 42 -3.01 17.52 3.22
C TYR A 42 -3.65 18.68 3.99
N PRO A 43 -4.62 19.41 3.39
CA PRO A 43 -5.14 20.64 4.00
C PRO A 43 -6.08 20.42 5.18
N GLU A 44 -6.65 19.23 5.32
CA GLU A 44 -7.54 18.86 6.41
C GLU A 44 -6.76 18.14 7.51
N ASP A 45 -7.11 18.35 8.78
CA ASP A 45 -6.60 17.60 9.92
C ASP A 45 -7.27 16.22 9.94
N LEU A 46 -6.55 15.21 9.46
CA LEU A 46 -7.04 13.84 9.32
C LEU A 46 -6.27 12.89 10.24
N ASN A 47 -7.01 12.00 10.89
CA ASN A 47 -6.40 10.83 11.50
C ASN A 47 -6.19 9.75 10.43
N VAL A 48 -4.94 9.52 10.05
CA VAL A 48 -4.57 8.63 8.95
C VAL A 48 -3.88 7.38 9.46
N ALA A 49 -4.45 6.21 9.13
CA ALA A 49 -3.78 4.93 9.31
C ALA A 49 -3.23 4.43 7.97
N VAL A 50 -1.97 4.01 7.94
CA VAL A 50 -1.35 3.39 6.77
C VAL A 50 -1.24 1.89 7.03
N MET A 51 -1.91 1.09 6.20
CA MET A 51 -1.91 -0.37 6.31
C MET A 51 -1.12 -0.99 5.17
N ALA A 52 -0.21 -1.90 5.47
CA ALA A 52 0.42 -2.78 4.50
C ALA A 52 -0.14 -4.19 4.62
N THR A 53 -0.24 -4.89 3.50
CA THR A 53 -0.67 -6.28 3.42
C THR A 53 0.43 -7.13 2.78
N GLY A 54 0.27 -8.44 2.79
CA GLY A 54 1.23 -9.41 2.26
C GLY A 54 1.67 -10.39 3.36
N GLY A 55 1.79 -11.65 2.98
CA GLY A 55 2.28 -12.70 3.88
C GLY A 55 3.79 -12.57 4.14
N LEU A 56 4.23 -13.13 5.26
CA LEU A 56 5.66 -13.29 5.55
C LEU A 56 6.23 -14.42 4.67
N SER A 57 7.19 -15.21 5.19
CA SER A 57 7.77 -16.28 4.39
C SER A 57 6.72 -17.28 3.90
N HIS A 58 6.73 -17.54 2.62
CA HIS A 58 5.97 -18.59 1.97
C HIS A 58 6.43 -18.82 0.53
N GLN A 59 6.22 -20.04 0.06
CA GLN A 59 6.30 -20.36 -1.35
C GLN A 59 5.24 -21.39 -1.71
N VAL A 60 4.37 -21.05 -2.66
CA VAL A 60 3.21 -21.87 -3.04
C VAL A 60 3.50 -22.74 -4.25
N HIS A 61 4.41 -22.31 -5.13
CA HIS A 61 4.70 -22.96 -6.39
C HIS A 61 6.16 -23.39 -6.52
N GLY A 62 6.41 -24.35 -7.42
CA GLY A 62 7.75 -24.82 -7.76
C GLY A 62 8.32 -25.83 -6.75
N GLU A 63 9.62 -26.09 -6.85
CA GLU A 63 10.33 -27.09 -6.04
C GLU A 63 10.35 -26.77 -4.54
N ARG A 64 10.21 -25.52 -4.17
CA ARG A 64 10.16 -25.08 -2.77
C ARG A 64 8.75 -24.87 -2.24
N ALA A 65 7.72 -25.43 -2.91
CA ALA A 65 6.35 -25.33 -2.41
C ALA A 65 6.25 -25.82 -0.96
N GLY A 66 5.56 -25.02 -0.11
CA GLY A 66 5.49 -25.27 1.34
C GLY A 66 6.66 -24.70 2.16
N PHE A 67 7.57 -23.95 1.52
CA PHE A 67 8.68 -23.30 2.22
C PHE A 67 8.18 -22.27 3.23
N LEU A 68 8.68 -22.37 4.46
CA LEU A 68 8.53 -21.40 5.54
C LEU A 68 9.89 -21.13 6.18
N ASN A 69 10.08 -19.92 6.68
CA ASN A 69 11.29 -19.52 7.39
C ASN A 69 10.95 -18.56 8.55
N GLU A 70 10.43 -19.10 9.63
CA GLU A 70 10.01 -18.34 10.80
C GLU A 70 11.17 -17.52 11.43
N ALA A 71 12.42 -18.02 11.30
CA ALA A 71 13.58 -17.28 11.78
C ALA A 71 13.81 -16.00 10.99
N TRP A 72 13.66 -16.07 9.66
CA TRP A 72 13.71 -14.89 8.81
C TRP A 72 12.54 -13.94 9.09
N ASP A 73 11.36 -14.48 9.30
CA ASP A 73 10.18 -13.68 9.59
C ASP A 73 10.35 -12.87 10.87
N ALA A 74 10.89 -13.48 11.91
CA ALA A 74 11.22 -12.80 13.17
C ALA A 74 12.29 -11.71 12.95
N GLU A 75 13.36 -12.03 12.19
CA GLU A 75 14.41 -11.07 11.81
C GLU A 75 13.81 -9.88 11.02
N PHE A 76 12.97 -10.16 10.03
CA PHE A 76 12.33 -9.15 9.21
C PHE A 76 11.48 -8.18 10.07
N LEU A 77 10.65 -8.72 10.96
CA LEU A 77 9.78 -7.91 11.82
C LEU A 77 10.60 -7.05 12.80
N ASP A 78 11.69 -7.58 13.33
CA ASP A 78 12.60 -6.81 14.20
C ASP A 78 13.36 -5.73 13.44
N LEU A 79 13.82 -6.01 12.24
CA LEU A 79 14.47 -5.02 11.38
C LEU A 79 13.48 -3.93 10.95
N LEU A 80 12.23 -4.29 10.63
CA LEU A 80 11.20 -3.32 10.26
C LEU A 80 10.96 -2.29 11.37
N GLU A 81 10.99 -2.71 12.62
CA GLU A 81 10.89 -1.85 13.78
C GLU A 81 12.15 -1.02 14.00
N LYS A 82 13.30 -1.69 14.16
CA LYS A 82 14.52 -1.14 14.77
C LYS A 82 15.53 -0.61 13.77
N ALA A 83 15.60 -1.23 12.59
CA ALA A 83 16.63 -0.92 11.59
C ALA A 83 16.12 -1.09 10.15
N PRO A 84 15.04 -0.39 9.74
CA PRO A 84 14.41 -0.60 8.42
C PRO A 84 15.35 -0.37 7.25
N GLN A 85 16.43 0.42 7.42
CA GLN A 85 17.42 0.64 6.36
C GLN A 85 18.17 -0.64 5.96
N ALA A 86 18.31 -1.62 6.84
CA ALA A 86 18.86 -2.92 6.51
C ALA A 86 17.99 -3.62 5.44
N LEU A 87 16.68 -3.60 5.64
CA LEU A 87 15.70 -4.14 4.68
C LEU A 87 15.69 -3.35 3.37
N VAL A 88 15.74 -2.02 3.44
CA VAL A 88 15.74 -1.14 2.25
C VAL A 88 16.92 -1.42 1.31
N ASN A 89 18.06 -1.84 1.87
CA ASN A 89 19.27 -2.12 1.11
C ASN A 89 19.36 -3.55 0.56
N MET A 90 18.44 -4.44 0.95
CA MET A 90 18.39 -5.81 0.44
C MET A 90 17.90 -5.84 -1.01
N ARG A 91 18.44 -6.79 -1.77
CA ARG A 91 17.99 -7.09 -3.13
C ARG A 91 16.76 -8.01 -3.11
N ILE A 92 15.95 -7.95 -4.16
CA ILE A 92 14.77 -8.83 -4.28
C ILE A 92 15.15 -10.32 -4.21
N ALA A 93 16.29 -10.70 -4.80
CA ALA A 93 16.78 -12.07 -4.72
C ALA A 93 17.10 -12.53 -3.29
N GLU A 94 17.51 -11.62 -2.40
CA GLU A 94 17.74 -11.91 -0.99
C GLU A 94 16.43 -12.11 -0.24
N TYR A 95 15.41 -11.30 -0.53
CA TYR A 95 14.06 -11.51 -0.01
C TYR A 95 13.50 -12.86 -0.45
N ALA A 96 13.61 -13.21 -1.73
CA ALA A 96 13.13 -14.47 -2.27
C ALA A 96 13.92 -15.68 -1.70
N ALA A 97 15.23 -15.55 -1.51
CA ALA A 97 16.04 -16.60 -0.92
C ALA A 97 15.66 -16.89 0.53
N LYS A 98 15.44 -15.82 1.33
CA LYS A 98 15.11 -15.91 2.75
C LYS A 98 13.64 -16.19 3.01
N GLY A 99 12.73 -15.55 2.26
CA GLY A 99 11.29 -15.58 2.51
C GLY A 99 10.47 -16.46 1.56
N GLY A 100 11.06 -17.01 0.51
CA GLY A 100 10.34 -17.65 -0.58
C GLY A 100 10.01 -16.69 -1.71
N LEU A 101 9.67 -17.21 -2.89
CA LEU A 101 9.45 -16.38 -4.07
C LEU A 101 8.22 -15.45 -3.86
N GLU A 102 7.12 -16.04 -3.42
CA GLU A 102 5.90 -15.28 -3.11
C GLU A 102 6.06 -14.47 -1.83
N GLY A 103 6.80 -14.96 -0.83
CA GLY A 103 7.11 -14.23 0.41
C GLY A 103 7.96 -12.96 0.19
N ALA A 104 8.57 -12.79 -1.00
CA ALA A 104 9.21 -11.52 -1.36
C ALA A 104 8.21 -10.34 -1.43
N GLU A 105 6.90 -10.60 -1.48
CA GLU A 105 5.87 -9.55 -1.44
C GLU A 105 5.92 -8.67 -0.17
N VAL A 106 6.53 -9.17 0.88
CA VAL A 106 6.70 -8.44 2.15
C VAL A 106 7.42 -7.10 1.99
N ILE A 107 8.11 -6.87 0.88
CA ILE A 107 8.70 -5.56 0.54
C ILE A 107 7.66 -4.42 0.53
N MET A 108 6.37 -4.73 0.31
CA MET A 108 5.30 -3.73 0.39
C MET A 108 5.18 -3.09 1.78
N TRP A 109 5.57 -3.81 2.84
CA TRP A 109 5.55 -3.28 4.20
C TRP A 109 6.50 -2.08 4.38
N LEU A 110 7.50 -1.97 3.50
CA LEU A 110 8.41 -0.82 3.49
C LEU A 110 7.71 0.48 3.05
N ILE A 111 6.59 0.41 2.34
CA ILE A 111 5.78 1.60 2.03
C ILE A 111 5.16 2.12 3.32
N MET A 112 4.51 1.26 4.08
CA MET A 112 3.91 1.61 5.38
C MET A 112 4.97 2.14 6.33
N ARG A 113 6.08 1.39 6.54
CA ARG A 113 7.14 1.82 7.46
C ARG A 113 7.83 3.11 6.99
N GLY A 114 7.98 3.31 5.67
CA GLY A 114 8.50 4.55 5.09
C GLY A 114 7.57 5.74 5.25
N ALA A 115 6.25 5.52 5.39
CA ALA A 115 5.27 6.56 5.65
C ALA A 115 5.25 7.01 7.13
N LEU A 116 5.82 6.22 8.03
CA LEU A 116 6.00 6.60 9.44
C LEU A 116 7.28 7.41 9.63
N SER A 117 7.39 8.12 10.75
CA SER A 117 8.62 8.76 11.19
C SER A 117 9.69 7.71 11.52
N ASP A 118 10.90 8.17 11.81
CA ASP A 118 11.96 7.30 12.30
C ASP A 118 11.70 6.87 13.76
N ASN A 119 10.92 7.66 14.50
CA ASN A 119 10.53 7.38 15.87
C ASN A 119 9.14 6.73 15.92
N VAL A 120 9.11 5.41 16.05
CA VAL A 120 7.89 4.62 16.18
C VAL A 120 7.90 3.84 17.49
N ARG A 121 6.71 3.56 18.01
CA ARG A 121 6.51 2.66 19.13
C ARG A 121 5.74 1.43 18.66
N LEU A 122 6.31 0.25 18.86
CA LEU A 122 5.61 -1.01 18.65
C LEU A 122 4.53 -1.19 19.72
N VAL A 123 3.27 -1.23 19.31
CA VAL A 123 2.10 -1.42 20.20
C VAL A 123 1.68 -2.87 20.26
N HIS A 124 1.74 -3.57 19.10
CA HIS A 124 1.35 -4.96 18.99
C HIS A 124 2.22 -5.69 17.98
N LYS A 125 2.57 -6.93 18.30
CA LYS A 125 3.27 -7.85 17.40
C LYS A 125 2.80 -9.28 17.68
N GLN A 126 2.29 -9.92 16.66
CA GLN A 126 1.90 -11.33 16.72
C GLN A 126 2.19 -12.00 15.38
N THR A 127 2.61 -13.27 15.43
CA THR A 127 2.80 -14.13 14.26
C THR A 127 2.00 -15.40 14.41
N TYR A 128 1.57 -15.95 13.27
CA TYR A 128 0.84 -17.21 13.22
C TYR A 128 1.07 -17.89 11.87
N ALA A 129 1.53 -19.12 11.89
CA ALA A 129 1.77 -19.94 10.71
C ALA A 129 0.71 -21.06 10.60
N PRO A 130 -0.48 -20.77 10.03
CA PRO A 130 -1.58 -21.73 10.00
C PRO A 130 -1.38 -22.87 8.99
N SER A 131 -0.56 -22.64 7.98
CA SER A 131 -0.28 -23.63 6.92
C SER A 131 1.06 -23.36 6.23
N VAL A 132 1.05 -23.00 4.97
CA VAL A 132 2.25 -22.74 4.14
C VAL A 132 2.64 -21.26 4.05
N THR A 133 1.97 -20.40 4.80
CA THR A 133 2.25 -18.96 4.86
C THR A 133 2.29 -18.51 6.31
N ASN A 134 3.36 -17.87 6.72
CA ASN A 134 3.38 -17.20 8.01
C ASN A 134 2.72 -15.83 7.90
N ILE A 135 1.86 -15.53 8.86
CA ILE A 135 1.08 -14.29 8.93
C ILE A 135 1.53 -13.50 10.14
N ALA A 136 1.61 -12.18 10.02
CA ALA A 136 1.88 -11.32 11.16
C ALA A 136 0.90 -10.16 11.22
N THR A 137 0.67 -9.69 12.45
CA THR A 137 0.01 -8.41 12.72
C THR A 137 0.98 -7.55 13.52
N LEU A 138 1.30 -6.37 12.99
CA LEU A 138 2.06 -5.34 13.70
C LEU A 138 1.25 -4.06 13.76
N VAL A 139 1.32 -3.39 14.89
CA VAL A 139 0.75 -2.06 15.07
C VAL A 139 1.84 -1.16 15.60
N PHE A 140 2.06 -0.05 14.91
CA PHE A 140 2.97 1.00 15.33
C PHE A 140 2.21 2.29 15.61
N ASP A 141 2.57 2.96 16.70
CA ASP A 141 2.29 4.38 16.87
C ASP A 141 3.43 5.18 16.25
N ASP A 142 3.11 6.18 15.45
CA ASP A 142 4.08 7.17 14.99
C ASP A 142 4.27 8.23 16.06
N LEU A 143 5.46 8.28 16.64
CA LEU A 143 5.86 9.26 17.66
C LEU A 143 6.63 10.45 17.06
N GLY A 144 6.54 10.64 15.74
CA GLY A 144 7.10 11.81 15.08
C GLY A 144 6.47 13.10 15.61
N GLY A 145 7.28 14.16 15.67
CA GLY A 145 6.80 15.49 16.03
C GLY A 145 5.97 16.13 14.90
N GLU A 146 5.53 17.35 15.15
CA GLU A 146 4.86 18.16 14.15
C GLU A 146 5.70 18.28 12.87
N PRO A 147 5.06 18.26 11.68
CA PRO A 147 5.76 18.43 10.42
C PRO A 147 6.46 19.78 10.33
N ASP A 148 7.61 19.82 9.67
CA ASP A 148 8.26 21.08 9.29
C ASP A 148 7.37 21.86 8.32
N GLN A 149 6.75 22.92 8.80
CA GLN A 149 5.79 23.73 8.03
C GLN A 149 6.42 24.32 6.75
N ALA A 150 7.69 24.69 6.79
CA ALA A 150 8.38 25.21 5.62
C ALA A 150 8.55 24.12 4.55
N ALA A 151 8.86 22.89 4.95
CA ALA A 151 8.92 21.73 4.06
C ALA A 151 7.55 21.34 3.51
N VAL A 152 6.50 21.39 4.33
CA VAL A 152 5.10 21.16 3.92
C VAL A 152 4.68 22.15 2.85
N GLU A 153 4.90 23.44 3.07
CA GLU A 153 4.55 24.47 2.09
C GLU A 153 5.38 24.39 0.80
N ALA A 154 6.67 24.06 0.91
CA ALA A 154 7.52 23.83 -0.26
C ALA A 154 6.97 22.65 -1.11
N TYR A 155 6.55 21.57 -0.46
CA TYR A 155 5.95 20.42 -1.13
C TYR A 155 4.61 20.78 -1.78
N ARG A 156 3.73 21.53 -1.09
CA ARG A 156 2.46 22.02 -1.67
C ARG A 156 2.70 22.87 -2.91
N ARG A 157 3.65 23.79 -2.87
CA ARG A 157 4.02 24.60 -4.06
C ARG A 157 4.53 23.73 -5.20
N HIS A 158 5.39 22.77 -4.90
CA HIS A 158 5.91 21.85 -5.91
C HIS A 158 4.77 21.06 -6.58
N ILE A 159 3.90 20.43 -5.80
CA ILE A 159 2.76 19.67 -6.35
C ILE A 159 1.79 20.58 -7.11
N GLY A 160 1.53 21.78 -6.61
CA GLY A 160 0.68 22.76 -7.31
C GLY A 160 1.26 23.13 -8.68
N HIS A 161 2.57 23.31 -8.77
CA HIS A 161 3.26 23.58 -10.04
C HIS A 161 3.20 22.38 -11.00
N GLU A 162 3.47 21.17 -10.50
CA GLU A 162 3.41 19.94 -11.31
C GLU A 162 2.02 19.63 -11.86
N LEU A 163 0.98 20.04 -11.14
CA LEU A 163 -0.42 19.84 -11.53
C LEU A 163 -1.05 21.06 -12.23
N GLU A 164 -0.27 22.13 -12.43
CA GLU A 164 -0.76 23.34 -13.09
C GLU A 164 -1.28 23.02 -14.49
N GLY A 165 -2.51 23.45 -14.77
CA GLY A 165 -3.18 23.19 -16.04
C GLY A 165 -3.70 21.76 -16.25
N ALA A 166 -3.41 20.80 -15.38
CA ALA A 166 -3.86 19.43 -15.55
C ALA A 166 -5.39 19.32 -15.63
N SER A 167 -6.11 20.12 -14.85
CA SER A 167 -7.58 20.15 -14.87
C SER A 167 -8.17 20.82 -16.12
N ALA A 168 -7.36 21.57 -16.87
CA ALA A 168 -7.77 22.27 -18.09
C ALA A 168 -7.55 21.43 -19.36
N LEU A 169 -6.92 20.28 -19.26
CA LEU A 169 -6.72 19.36 -20.41
C LEU A 169 -8.08 18.86 -20.90
N PRO A 170 -8.39 18.97 -22.21
CA PRO A 170 -9.62 18.45 -22.78
C PRO A 170 -9.80 16.96 -22.48
N GLY A 171 -11.00 16.59 -21.99
CA GLY A 171 -11.31 15.21 -21.61
C GLY A 171 -10.75 14.78 -20.24
N THR A 172 -10.08 15.67 -19.53
CA THR A 172 -9.58 15.40 -18.18
C THR A 172 -10.55 15.96 -17.14
N TYR A 173 -10.97 15.11 -16.22
CA TYR A 173 -11.88 15.49 -15.14
C TYR A 173 -11.25 15.14 -13.79
N PRO A 174 -11.08 16.09 -12.87
CA PRO A 174 -10.61 15.79 -11.53
C PRO A 174 -11.54 14.76 -10.87
N LEU A 175 -10.99 13.64 -10.40
CA LEU A 175 -11.75 12.66 -9.64
C LEU A 175 -11.95 13.21 -8.24
N THR A 176 -13.20 13.60 -7.92
CA THR A 176 -13.62 14.01 -6.59
C THR A 176 -14.55 12.95 -6.00
N HIS A 177 -14.69 12.93 -4.67
CA HIS A 177 -15.65 12.04 -4.00
C HIS A 177 -17.08 12.24 -4.53
N ALA A 178 -17.49 13.49 -4.70
CA ALA A 178 -18.81 13.83 -5.25
C ALA A 178 -18.99 13.28 -6.66
N ARG A 179 -18.01 13.43 -7.54
CA ARG A 179 -18.05 12.87 -8.91
C ARG A 179 -18.02 11.34 -8.90
N SER A 180 -17.19 10.73 -8.07
CA SER A 180 -17.13 9.28 -7.92
C SER A 180 -18.50 8.73 -7.50
N HIS A 181 -19.14 9.34 -6.52
CA HIS A 181 -20.46 8.96 -6.05
C HIS A 181 -21.55 9.19 -7.11
N ALA A 182 -21.54 10.35 -7.78
CA ALA A 182 -22.49 10.66 -8.86
C ALA A 182 -22.38 9.67 -10.03
N ASN A 183 -21.17 9.22 -10.34
CA ASN A 183 -20.91 8.29 -11.44
C ASN A 183 -20.96 6.81 -11.03
N LEU A 184 -21.22 6.48 -9.77
CA LEU A 184 -21.19 5.11 -9.27
C LEU A 184 -22.07 4.18 -10.09
N ARG A 185 -23.28 4.61 -10.41
CA ARG A 185 -24.25 3.78 -11.17
C ARG A 185 -23.75 3.45 -12.56
N ILE A 186 -23.22 4.44 -13.29
CA ILE A 186 -22.69 4.22 -14.66
C ILE A 186 -21.40 3.40 -14.61
N ASN A 187 -20.55 3.62 -13.63
CA ASN A 187 -19.33 2.82 -13.49
C ASN A 187 -19.65 1.37 -13.14
N THR A 188 -20.66 1.11 -12.29
CA THR A 188 -21.15 -0.24 -11.99
C THR A 188 -21.72 -0.90 -13.25
N PHE A 189 -22.52 -0.18 -14.01
CA PHE A 189 -23.06 -0.67 -15.28
C PHE A 189 -21.94 -1.04 -16.27
N LEU A 190 -20.98 -0.15 -16.49
CA LEU A 190 -19.85 -0.40 -17.37
C LEU A 190 -18.98 -1.58 -16.89
N HIS A 191 -18.79 -1.70 -15.57
CA HIS A 191 -18.08 -2.84 -14.98
C HIS A 191 -18.84 -4.16 -15.20
N ASP A 192 -20.15 -4.16 -15.07
CA ASP A 192 -20.97 -5.34 -15.29
C ASP A 192 -20.94 -5.83 -16.75
N LEU A 193 -20.67 -4.94 -17.72
CA LEU A 193 -20.48 -5.34 -19.13
C LEU A 193 -19.22 -6.19 -19.36
N VAL A 194 -18.35 -6.38 -18.37
CA VAL A 194 -17.27 -7.37 -18.42
C VAL A 194 -17.83 -8.79 -18.50
N LYS A 195 -19.01 -9.03 -17.95
CA LYS A 195 -19.70 -10.34 -17.98
C LYS A 195 -20.37 -10.55 -19.33
N PRO A 196 -20.12 -11.70 -20.02
CA PRO A 196 -20.69 -11.96 -21.35
C PRO A 196 -22.22 -11.88 -21.41
N GLU A 197 -22.89 -12.40 -20.40
CA GLU A 197 -24.36 -12.40 -20.29
C GLU A 197 -24.94 -10.99 -20.18
N HIS A 198 -24.27 -10.08 -19.52
CA HIS A 198 -24.71 -8.68 -19.43
C HIS A 198 -24.48 -7.94 -20.73
N ARG A 199 -23.38 -8.24 -21.46
CA ARG A 199 -23.15 -7.68 -22.78
C ARG A 199 -24.20 -8.15 -23.81
N ALA A 200 -24.54 -9.44 -23.79
CA ALA A 200 -25.57 -9.96 -24.68
C ALA A 200 -26.89 -9.23 -24.47
N ARG A 201 -27.35 -9.11 -23.24
CA ARG A 201 -28.57 -8.35 -22.90
C ARG A 201 -28.51 -6.88 -23.36
N PHE A 202 -27.36 -6.23 -23.16
CA PHE A 202 -27.18 -4.84 -23.61
C PHE A 202 -27.30 -4.70 -25.14
N VAL A 203 -26.79 -5.65 -25.91
CA VAL A 203 -26.87 -5.63 -27.37
C VAL A 203 -28.27 -5.95 -27.83
N ASP A 204 -28.98 -6.84 -27.17
CA ASP A 204 -30.35 -7.27 -27.55
C ASP A 204 -31.42 -6.22 -27.22
N ASP A 205 -31.18 -5.35 -26.21
CA ASP A 205 -32.14 -4.32 -25.76
C ASP A 205 -31.92 -2.97 -26.47
N PHE A 206 -30.91 -2.81 -27.32
CA PHE A 206 -30.57 -1.60 -28.09
C PHE A 206 -30.58 -1.85 -29.58
#